data_7563fe27112a3961d109d9dc41796773
#
_entry.id   7563fe27112a3961d109d9dc41796773
#
_cell.length_a   1.000
_cell.length_b   1.000
_cell.length_c   1.000
_cell.angle_alpha   90.00
_cell.angle_beta   90.00
_cell.angle_gamma   90.00
#
_symmetry.space_group_name_H-M   'P 1'
#
loop_
_entity.id
_entity.type
_entity.pdbx_description
1 polymer ?
#
loop_
_entity_poly.entity_id
_entity_poly.type
_entity_poly.pdbx_seq_one_letter_code
_entity_poly.pdbx_strand_id
1 'polypeptide(L)'
;MLCLLLTVVLGGLIVCVFLKVSADGIDGSTDAARRGFADSLGCTVGSASEKEIIIPAEFSDVYIKYNDIQKAAGFDLSSYKGCRVKLYTFSGVTYPGCREETQLNLIVYHGKIIGGDISQTAIDGEMLPLTDVKNAGSENGKAKIG
;
A
#
# COMPACT_ATOMS: atom_id res chain seq x y z
N MET A 1 24.60 -3.83 38.50
CA MET A 1 23.97 -5.03 37.95
C MET A 1 22.47 -4.88 37.72
N LEU A 2 21.75 -4.21 38.61
CA LEU A 2 20.28 -4.00 38.46
C LEU A 2 19.91 -3.13 37.26
N CYS A 3 20.67 -2.08 36.94
CA CYS A 3 20.42 -1.21 35.79
C CYS A 3 20.63 -1.90 34.43
N LEU A 4 21.51 -2.87 34.32
CA LEU A 4 21.78 -3.59 33.07
C LEU A 4 20.66 -4.56 32.73
N LEU A 5 20.05 -5.17 33.77
CA LEU A 5 18.88 -6.06 33.59
C LEU A 5 17.64 -5.29 33.18
N LEU A 6 17.47 -4.05 33.67
CA LEU A 6 16.33 -3.22 33.32
C LEU A 6 16.38 -2.72 31.86
N THR A 7 17.57 -2.40 31.36
CA THR A 7 17.75 -1.98 29.97
C THR A 7 17.51 -3.11 28.96
N VAL A 8 17.88 -4.34 29.31
CA VAL A 8 17.63 -5.51 28.44
C VAL A 8 16.15 -5.85 28.40
N VAL A 9 15.43 -5.76 29.51
CA VAL A 9 13.98 -5.97 29.55
C VAL A 9 13.24 -4.89 28.76
N LEU A 10 13.67 -3.63 28.85
CA LEU A 10 13.08 -2.52 28.09
C LEU A 10 13.36 -2.66 26.58
N GLY A 11 14.58 -3.06 26.22
CA GLY A 11 14.94 -3.34 24.83
C GLY A 11 14.18 -4.52 24.23
N GLY A 12 13.98 -5.58 25.00
CA GLY A 12 13.20 -6.75 24.60
C GLY A 12 11.70 -6.43 24.41
N LEU A 13 11.14 -5.60 25.28
CA LEU A 13 9.73 -5.17 25.16
C LEU A 13 9.50 -4.28 23.93
N ILE A 14 10.42 -3.37 23.62
CA ILE A 14 10.36 -2.50 22.45
C ILE A 14 10.47 -3.33 21.16
N VAL A 15 11.36 -4.30 21.10
CA VAL A 15 11.50 -5.21 19.95
C VAL A 15 10.24 -6.05 19.75
N CYS A 16 9.62 -6.56 20.82
CA CYS A 16 8.35 -7.28 20.73
C CYS A 16 7.19 -6.41 20.23
N VAL A 17 7.13 -5.14 20.61
CA VAL A 17 6.11 -4.19 20.14
C VAL A 17 6.31 -3.88 18.66
N PHE A 18 7.54 -3.66 18.20
CA PHE A 18 7.84 -3.46 16.78
C PHE A 18 7.56 -4.71 15.93
N LEU A 19 7.86 -5.89 16.41
CA LEU A 19 7.55 -7.16 15.72
C LEU A 19 6.04 -7.43 15.65
N LYS A 20 5.27 -7.07 16.69
CA LYS A 20 3.81 -7.18 16.66
C LYS A 20 3.16 -6.22 15.65
N VAL A 21 3.64 -4.99 15.54
CA VAL A 21 3.15 -4.01 14.56
C VAL A 21 3.43 -4.49 13.13
N SER A 22 4.57 -5.16 12.90
CA SER A 22 4.88 -5.74 11.58
C SER A 22 4.08 -7.01 11.27
N ALA A 23 3.61 -7.75 12.28
CA ALA A 23 2.81 -8.97 12.09
C ALA A 23 1.31 -8.68 11.84
N ASP A 24 0.79 -7.53 12.28
CA ASP A 24 -0.64 -7.21 12.18
C ASP A 24 -1.09 -6.71 10.79
N GLY A 25 -0.16 -6.47 9.87
CA GLY A 25 -0.45 -5.95 8.52
C GLY A 25 -0.98 -4.50 8.53
N ILE A 26 -1.20 -3.94 7.37
CA ILE A 26 -1.68 -2.57 7.19
C ILE A 26 -3.20 -2.54 7.36
N ASP A 27 -3.71 -1.73 8.28
CA ASP A 27 -5.14 -1.60 8.51
C ASP A 27 -5.84 -0.95 7.30
N GLY A 28 -6.86 -1.60 6.79
CA GLY A 28 -7.73 -1.14 5.70
C GLY A 28 -9.21 -1.32 6.03
N SER A 29 -9.55 -1.59 7.29
CA SER A 29 -10.90 -1.96 7.73
C SER A 29 -11.91 -0.83 7.58
N THR A 30 -11.50 0.41 7.76
CA THR A 30 -12.35 1.61 7.66
C THR A 30 -11.93 2.53 6.53
N ASP A 31 -12.81 3.42 6.09
CA ASP A 31 -12.46 4.46 5.10
C ASP A 31 -11.35 5.37 5.64
N ALA A 32 -11.42 5.74 6.91
CA ALA A 32 -10.39 6.56 7.56
C ALA A 32 -9.01 5.87 7.56
N ALA A 33 -8.95 4.55 7.81
CA ALA A 33 -7.71 3.79 7.79
C ALA A 33 -7.11 3.74 6.36
N ARG A 34 -7.94 3.49 5.34
CA ARG A 34 -7.50 3.48 3.94
C ARG A 34 -7.01 4.85 3.47
N ARG A 35 -7.70 5.94 3.85
CA ARG A 35 -7.24 7.30 3.57
C ARG A 35 -5.96 7.64 4.30
N GLY A 36 -5.84 7.25 5.56
CA GLY A 36 -4.60 7.41 6.33
C GLY A 36 -3.42 6.66 5.70
N PHE A 37 -3.67 5.48 5.12
CA PHE A 37 -2.65 4.78 4.34
C PHE A 37 -2.27 5.55 3.06
N ALA A 38 -3.25 6.08 2.30
CA ALA A 38 -2.98 6.94 1.14
C ALA A 38 -2.15 8.17 1.51
N ASP A 39 -2.49 8.84 2.62
CA ASP A 39 -1.73 9.98 3.13
C ASP A 39 -0.28 9.58 3.47
N SER A 40 -0.07 8.38 4.02
CA SER A 40 1.28 7.87 4.33
C SER A 40 2.14 7.62 3.07
N LEU A 41 1.50 7.43 1.92
CA LEU A 41 2.16 7.35 0.62
C LEU A 41 2.42 8.74 0.00
N GLY A 42 1.91 9.81 0.61
CA GLY A 42 1.97 11.18 0.06
C GLY A 42 0.86 11.47 -0.95
N CYS A 43 -0.21 10.67 -0.97
CA CYS A 43 -1.36 10.85 -1.84
C CYS A 43 -2.48 11.62 -1.14
N THR A 44 -3.05 12.61 -1.81
CA THR A 44 -4.38 13.12 -1.49
C THR A 44 -5.39 12.39 -2.37
N VAL A 45 -6.50 11.94 -1.81
CA VAL A 45 -7.51 11.13 -2.51
C VAL A 45 -8.90 11.75 -2.42
N GLY A 46 -9.68 11.65 -3.50
CA GLY A 46 -11.04 12.12 -3.58
C GLY A 46 -12.07 11.07 -3.17
N SER A 47 -13.08 10.80 -4.02
CA SER A 47 -14.14 9.84 -3.74
C SER A 47 -13.65 8.40 -3.85
N ALA A 48 -14.27 7.52 -3.07
CA ALA A 48 -13.98 6.08 -3.07
C ALA A 48 -15.19 5.29 -3.60
N SER A 49 -14.92 4.23 -4.36
CA SER A 49 -15.87 3.18 -4.69
C SER A 49 -15.37 1.84 -4.16
N GLU A 50 -16.30 0.93 -3.86
CA GLU A 50 -16.01 -0.42 -3.36
C GLU A 50 -16.55 -1.45 -4.36
N LYS A 51 -15.77 -2.47 -4.64
CA LYS A 51 -16.17 -3.62 -5.44
C LYS A 51 -15.63 -4.90 -4.83
N GLU A 52 -16.44 -5.96 -4.80
CA GLU A 52 -15.97 -7.30 -4.47
C GLU A 52 -15.37 -7.95 -5.70
N ILE A 53 -14.18 -8.53 -5.56
CA ILE A 53 -13.47 -9.29 -6.60
C ILE A 53 -12.94 -10.60 -6.04
N ILE A 54 -12.59 -11.53 -6.93
CA ILE A 54 -11.93 -12.78 -6.57
C ILE A 54 -10.53 -12.75 -7.17
N ILE A 55 -9.51 -12.96 -6.33
CA ILE A 55 -8.15 -13.18 -6.81
C ILE A 55 -8.12 -14.53 -7.54
N PRO A 56 -7.64 -14.60 -8.79
CA PRO A 56 -7.64 -15.84 -9.56
C PRO A 56 -6.97 -17.01 -8.80
N ALA A 57 -7.56 -18.17 -8.85
CA ALA A 57 -6.96 -19.39 -8.29
C ALA A 57 -5.67 -19.77 -9.02
N GLU A 58 -5.61 -19.48 -10.33
CA GLU A 58 -4.41 -19.64 -11.16
C GLU A 58 -4.08 -18.31 -11.82
N PHE A 59 -2.80 -17.93 -11.75
CA PHE A 59 -2.34 -16.67 -12.33
C PHE A 59 -1.98 -16.87 -13.80
N SER A 60 -2.68 -16.15 -14.68
CA SER A 60 -2.27 -15.96 -16.08
C SER A 60 -1.00 -15.10 -16.15
N ASP A 61 -0.35 -15.06 -17.32
CA ASP A 61 0.82 -14.20 -17.55
C ASP A 61 0.54 -12.72 -17.22
N VAL A 62 -0.68 -12.25 -17.52
CA VAL A 62 -1.11 -10.89 -17.18
C VAL A 62 -1.19 -10.70 -15.67
N TYR A 63 -1.75 -11.69 -14.96
CA TYR A 63 -1.87 -11.58 -13.51
C TYR A 63 -0.54 -11.77 -12.78
N ILE A 64 0.39 -12.54 -13.34
CA ILE A 64 1.77 -12.65 -12.85
C ILE A 64 2.44 -11.27 -12.90
N LYS A 65 2.37 -10.56 -14.04
CA LYS A 65 2.88 -9.19 -14.18
C LYS A 65 2.23 -8.22 -13.20
N TYR A 66 0.92 -8.34 -13.00
CA TYR A 66 0.22 -7.55 -11.99
C TYR A 66 0.73 -7.84 -10.58
N ASN A 67 0.96 -9.11 -10.25
CA ASN A 67 1.53 -9.48 -8.95
C ASN A 67 2.99 -9.01 -8.77
N ASP A 68 3.75 -8.87 -9.86
CA ASP A 68 5.11 -8.30 -9.79
C ASP A 68 5.07 -6.81 -9.39
N ILE A 69 4.06 -6.06 -9.84
CA ILE A 69 3.79 -4.69 -9.37
C ILE A 69 3.50 -4.69 -7.86
N GLN A 70 2.71 -5.64 -7.39
CA GLN A 70 2.41 -5.79 -5.96
C GLN A 70 3.68 -6.10 -5.15
N LYS A 71 4.51 -7.02 -5.64
CA LYS A 71 5.78 -7.40 -5.00
C LYS A 71 6.75 -6.22 -4.92
N ALA A 72 6.80 -5.36 -5.93
CA ALA A 72 7.59 -4.13 -5.89
C ALA A 72 7.18 -3.19 -4.74
N ALA A 73 5.91 -3.24 -4.32
CA ALA A 73 5.38 -2.49 -3.19
C ALA A 73 5.43 -3.26 -1.84
N GLY A 74 6.00 -4.48 -1.84
CA GLY A 74 6.12 -5.32 -0.64
C GLY A 74 4.90 -6.20 -0.34
N PHE A 75 3.97 -6.34 -1.28
CA PHE A 75 2.81 -7.23 -1.20
C PHE A 75 3.02 -8.48 -2.05
N ASP A 76 2.25 -9.53 -1.81
CA ASP A 76 2.22 -10.71 -2.66
C ASP A 76 0.82 -11.34 -2.67
N LEU A 77 0.13 -11.20 -3.79
CA LEU A 77 -1.22 -11.73 -3.95
C LEU A 77 -1.26 -13.26 -4.14
N SER A 78 -0.12 -13.90 -4.35
CA SER A 78 -0.07 -15.35 -4.52
C SER A 78 -0.54 -16.12 -3.28
N SER A 79 -0.42 -15.51 -2.10
CA SER A 79 -0.93 -16.05 -0.83
C SER A 79 -2.46 -15.99 -0.70
N TYR A 80 -3.13 -15.29 -1.60
CA TYR A 80 -4.59 -15.02 -1.56
C TYR A 80 -5.31 -15.60 -2.78
N LYS A 81 -4.71 -16.52 -3.50
CA LYS A 81 -5.32 -17.19 -4.66
C LYS A 81 -6.68 -17.79 -4.31
N GLY A 82 -7.70 -17.50 -5.13
CA GLY A 82 -9.07 -17.96 -4.94
C GLY A 82 -9.85 -17.20 -3.85
N CYS A 83 -9.22 -16.28 -3.13
CA CYS A 83 -9.88 -15.51 -2.08
C CYS A 83 -10.79 -14.43 -2.66
N ARG A 84 -11.93 -14.23 -2.00
CA ARG A 84 -12.82 -13.09 -2.24
C ARG A 84 -12.33 -11.90 -1.42
N VAL A 85 -12.08 -10.79 -2.08
CA VAL A 85 -11.48 -9.58 -1.49
C VAL A 85 -12.28 -8.35 -1.89
N LYS A 86 -12.08 -7.24 -1.20
CA LYS A 86 -12.63 -5.95 -1.56
C LYS A 86 -11.59 -5.09 -2.26
N LEU A 87 -11.97 -4.54 -3.40
CA LEU A 87 -11.20 -3.53 -4.13
C LEU A 87 -11.82 -2.16 -3.83
N TYR A 88 -11.03 -1.28 -3.26
CA TYR A 88 -11.39 0.14 -3.08
C TYR A 88 -10.64 0.96 -4.10
N THR A 89 -11.37 1.71 -4.92
CA THR A 89 -10.81 2.61 -5.92
C THR A 89 -11.09 4.04 -5.52
N PHE A 90 -10.04 4.80 -5.27
CA PHE A 90 -10.11 6.25 -5.02
C PHE A 90 -9.83 6.99 -6.32
N SER A 91 -10.69 7.97 -6.63
CA SER A 91 -10.51 8.90 -7.75
C SER A 91 -9.97 10.24 -7.27
N GLY A 92 -9.57 11.10 -8.22
CA GLY A 92 -9.05 12.42 -7.90
C GLY A 92 -7.78 12.36 -7.05
N VAL A 93 -6.91 11.40 -7.36
CA VAL A 93 -5.65 11.19 -6.65
C VAL A 93 -4.63 12.19 -7.12
N THR A 94 -3.98 12.86 -6.18
CA THR A 94 -2.86 13.75 -6.43
C THR A 94 -1.68 13.39 -5.54
N TYR A 95 -0.47 13.48 -6.09
CA TYR A 95 0.80 13.30 -5.39
C TYR A 95 1.88 14.12 -6.08
N PRO A 96 3.03 14.42 -5.42
CA PRO A 96 4.10 15.20 -6.03
C PRO A 96 4.57 14.56 -7.35
N GLY A 97 4.52 15.34 -8.44
CA GLY A 97 4.88 14.86 -9.78
C GLY A 97 3.74 14.24 -10.59
N CYS A 98 2.56 14.04 -10.00
CA CYS A 98 1.38 13.59 -10.72
C CYS A 98 0.94 14.64 -11.75
N ARG A 99 0.81 14.25 -13.02
CA ARG A 99 0.38 15.12 -14.13
C ARG A 99 -0.86 14.63 -14.82
N GLU A 100 -1.22 13.37 -14.61
CA GLU A 100 -2.32 12.70 -15.26
C GLU A 100 -3.43 12.40 -14.26
N GLU A 101 -4.66 12.25 -14.77
CA GLU A 101 -5.76 11.78 -13.96
C GLU A 101 -5.46 10.35 -13.47
N THR A 102 -5.49 10.18 -12.17
CA THR A 102 -4.95 8.99 -11.52
C THR A 102 -5.96 8.43 -10.50
N GLN A 103 -5.96 7.11 -10.37
CA GLN A 103 -6.71 6.36 -9.37
C GLN A 103 -5.75 5.60 -8.46
N LEU A 104 -6.10 5.50 -7.19
CA LEU A 104 -5.47 4.62 -6.22
C LEU A 104 -6.38 3.42 -5.98
N ASN A 105 -5.89 2.24 -6.22
CA ASN A 105 -6.56 0.99 -5.94
C ASN A 105 -5.97 0.34 -4.69
N LEU A 106 -6.81 -0.08 -3.74
CA LEU A 106 -6.41 -0.83 -2.56
C LEU A 106 -7.19 -2.13 -2.48
N ILE A 107 -6.47 -3.24 -2.36
CA ILE A 107 -7.05 -4.58 -2.20
C ILE A 107 -7.05 -4.90 -0.70
N VAL A 108 -8.24 -5.20 -0.17
CA VAL A 108 -8.45 -5.45 1.26
C VAL A 108 -9.02 -6.85 1.48
N TYR A 109 -8.39 -7.61 2.36
CA TYR A 109 -8.82 -8.92 2.80
C TYR A 109 -8.89 -8.96 4.32
N HIS A 110 -10.07 -9.33 4.87
CA HIS A 110 -10.32 -9.34 6.31
C HIS A 110 -9.85 -8.07 7.05
N GLY A 111 -10.14 -6.90 6.45
CA GLY A 111 -9.78 -5.60 7.04
C GLY A 111 -8.30 -5.22 6.92
N LYS A 112 -7.50 -5.98 6.19
CA LYS A 112 -6.08 -5.68 5.96
C LYS A 112 -5.83 -5.35 4.50
N ILE A 113 -5.01 -4.33 4.25
CA ILE A 113 -4.51 -4.01 2.90
C ILE A 113 -3.48 -5.08 2.53
N ILE A 114 -3.77 -5.83 1.47
CA ILE A 114 -2.93 -6.93 0.97
C ILE A 114 -2.31 -6.61 -0.39
N GLY A 115 -2.63 -5.47 -0.96
CA GLY A 115 -2.12 -5.01 -2.25
C GLY A 115 -2.75 -3.70 -2.67
N GLY A 116 -2.25 -3.17 -3.76
CA GLY A 116 -2.76 -1.95 -4.38
C GLY A 116 -1.85 -1.45 -5.48
N ASP A 117 -2.33 -0.47 -6.21
CA ASP A 117 -1.61 0.16 -7.32
C ASP A 117 -2.09 1.59 -7.54
N ILE A 118 -1.30 2.34 -8.28
CA ILE A 118 -1.67 3.62 -8.85
C ILE A 118 -1.88 3.42 -10.35
N SER A 119 -3.06 3.73 -10.85
CA SER A 119 -3.41 3.60 -12.27
C SER A 119 -3.73 4.95 -12.88
N GLN A 120 -3.10 5.26 -14.00
CA GLN A 120 -3.48 6.40 -14.82
C GLN A 120 -4.74 6.05 -15.63
N THR A 121 -5.70 6.97 -15.71
CA THR A 121 -6.99 6.73 -16.40
C THR A 121 -6.93 6.94 -17.90
N ALA A 122 -5.80 7.42 -18.44
CA ALA A 122 -5.58 7.55 -19.87
C ALA A 122 -5.59 6.18 -20.59
N ILE A 123 -5.91 6.17 -21.89
CA ILE A 123 -6.06 4.96 -22.72
C ILE A 123 -4.77 4.09 -22.70
N ASP A 124 -3.60 4.73 -22.67
CA ASP A 124 -2.29 4.08 -22.56
C ASP A 124 -1.66 4.29 -21.17
N GLY A 125 -2.52 4.47 -20.15
CA GLY A 125 -2.10 4.80 -18.80
C GLY A 125 -1.30 3.68 -18.13
N GLU A 126 -0.25 4.05 -17.42
CA GLU A 126 0.60 3.13 -16.68
C GLU A 126 -0.06 2.72 -15.35
N MET A 127 0.25 1.50 -14.94
CA MET A 127 -0.02 1.02 -13.59
C MET A 127 1.31 0.94 -12.83
N LEU A 128 1.37 1.63 -11.71
CA LEU A 128 2.59 1.81 -10.92
C LEU A 128 2.44 1.15 -9.54
N PRO A 129 3.52 0.60 -8.99
CA PRO A 129 3.53 0.13 -7.61
C PRO A 129 3.35 1.29 -6.62
N LEU A 130 2.74 1.02 -5.48
CA LEU A 130 2.49 2.03 -4.44
C LEU A 130 3.76 2.71 -3.90
N THR A 131 4.92 2.06 -4.03
CA THR A 131 6.22 2.61 -3.60
C THR A 131 6.71 3.77 -4.46
N ASP A 132 6.34 3.82 -5.74
CA ASP A 132 6.83 4.85 -6.67
C ASP A 132 6.27 6.22 -6.33
N VAL A 133 5.06 6.27 -5.79
CA VAL A 133 4.44 7.51 -5.29
C VAL A 133 5.25 8.12 -4.15
N LYS A 134 5.69 7.29 -3.20
CA LYS A 134 6.49 7.71 -2.06
C LYS A 134 7.86 8.24 -2.48
N ASN A 135 8.46 7.64 -3.52
CA ASN A 135 9.76 8.03 -4.04
C ASN A 135 9.69 9.35 -4.82
N ALA A 136 8.63 9.57 -5.61
CA ALA A 136 8.41 10.82 -6.35
C ALA A 136 8.31 12.04 -5.40
N GLY A 137 7.71 11.87 -4.22
CA GLY A 137 7.66 12.91 -3.19
C GLY A 137 9.01 13.23 -2.55
N SER A 138 9.90 12.23 -2.45
CA SER A 138 11.23 12.37 -1.86
C SER A 138 12.23 13.09 -2.78
N GLU A 139 12.14 12.90 -4.08
CA GLU A 139 13.04 13.55 -5.06
C GLU A 139 12.78 15.06 -5.19
N ASN A 140 11.52 15.48 -5.12
CA ASN A 140 11.17 16.90 -5.15
C ASN A 140 11.62 17.69 -3.90
N GLY A 141 11.86 17.00 -2.78
CA GLY A 141 12.43 17.62 -1.57
C GLY A 141 13.93 17.95 -1.69
N LYS A 142 14.67 17.26 -2.56
CA LYS A 142 16.10 17.47 -2.76
C LYS A 142 16.44 18.55 -3.80
N ALA A 143 15.52 18.89 -4.68
CA ALA A 143 15.74 19.88 -5.76
C ALA A 143 15.58 21.34 -5.32
N LYS A 144 15.29 21.63 -4.05
CA LYS A 144 15.04 22.99 -3.53
C LYS A 144 16.13 23.55 -2.63
N ILE A 145 17.31 22.91 -2.57
CA ILE A 145 18.48 23.44 -1.87
C ILE A 145 19.63 23.54 -2.88
N GLY A 146 19.55 24.53 -3.70
CA GLY A 146 20.60 24.94 -4.63
C GLY A 146 20.45 26.41 -4.93
#